data_d11aaa97e145d4a5fe9430d10b46e490
#
_entry.id   d11aaa97e145d4a5fe9430d10b46e490
#
_cell.length_a   1.000
_cell.length_b   1.000
_cell.length_c   1.000
_cell.angle_alpha   90.00
_cell.angle_beta   90.00
_cell.angle_gamma   90.00
#
_symmetry.space_group_name_H-M   'P 1'
#
loop_
_entity.id
_entity.type
_entity.pdbx_description
1 polymer ?
#
loop_
_entity_poly.entity_id
_entity_poly.type
_entity_poly.pdbx_seq_one_letter_code
_entity_poly.pdbx_strand_id
1 'polypeptide(L)'
;MRKKWILYAAALCLAIGITGAVVYAYLIDYKEVVNQIEIAENKTHIEEEFEPPEKPEPGQVIKKKPRIQNDSEIPVYVRVWVAFSDSRAMEQCEPLRINASWILDSDGYYYYQKKVLPGTDTDTVFDNIVIKENVKKQDLVPFDILVYEEAIQAEGFASAEEAFAGM
;
A
#
# COMPACT_ATOMS: atom_id res chain seq x y z
N MET A 1 -32.10 -40.56 -60.27
CA MET A 1 -32.43 -39.64 -59.18
C MET A 1 -31.66 -39.89 -57.89
N ARG A 2 -31.45 -41.09 -57.39
CA ARG A 2 -30.74 -41.45 -56.15
C ARG A 2 -29.28 -40.94 -56.07
N LYS A 3 -28.51 -40.99 -57.17
CA LYS A 3 -27.12 -40.50 -57.17
C LYS A 3 -26.96 -39.00 -56.94
N LYS A 4 -27.91 -38.19 -57.36
CA LYS A 4 -27.87 -36.72 -57.12
C LYS A 4 -28.15 -36.36 -55.67
N TRP A 5 -29.02 -37.11 -54.99
CA TRP A 5 -29.32 -36.93 -53.57
C TRP A 5 -28.16 -37.27 -52.68
N ILE A 6 -27.41 -38.32 -53.04
CA ILE A 6 -26.19 -38.70 -52.32
C ILE A 6 -25.11 -37.62 -52.43
N LEU A 7 -24.97 -37.02 -53.63
CA LEU A 7 -24.02 -35.90 -53.83
C LEU A 7 -24.40 -34.66 -53.01
N TYR A 8 -25.70 -34.33 -52.95
CA TYR A 8 -26.16 -33.19 -52.11
C TYR A 8 -25.97 -33.45 -50.61
N ALA A 9 -26.24 -34.66 -50.15
CA ALA A 9 -26.00 -35.04 -48.77
C ALA A 9 -24.52 -35.00 -48.41
N ALA A 10 -23.63 -35.51 -49.28
CA ALA A 10 -22.18 -35.43 -49.08
C ALA A 10 -21.68 -33.98 -49.06
N ALA A 11 -22.17 -33.11 -49.94
CA ALA A 11 -21.82 -31.68 -49.98
C ALA A 11 -22.27 -30.92 -48.71
N LEU A 12 -23.48 -31.26 -48.19
CA LEU A 12 -23.99 -30.72 -46.96
C LEU A 12 -23.16 -31.11 -45.72
N CYS A 13 -22.80 -32.40 -45.64
CA CYS A 13 -21.94 -32.90 -44.57
C CYS A 13 -20.55 -32.24 -44.61
N LEU A 14 -19.98 -32.01 -45.77
CA LEU A 14 -18.69 -31.37 -45.96
C LEU A 14 -18.78 -29.87 -45.52
N ALA A 15 -19.86 -29.17 -45.89
CA ALA A 15 -20.07 -27.79 -45.47
C ALA A 15 -20.22 -27.64 -43.96
N ILE A 16 -20.96 -28.53 -43.30
CA ILE A 16 -21.11 -28.56 -41.83
C ILE A 16 -19.77 -28.87 -41.14
N GLY A 17 -19.00 -29.82 -41.69
CA GLY A 17 -17.67 -30.17 -41.17
C GLY A 17 -16.68 -29.00 -41.23
N ILE A 18 -16.65 -28.27 -42.33
CA ILE A 18 -15.77 -27.09 -42.50
C ILE A 18 -16.16 -25.96 -41.55
N THR A 19 -17.46 -25.63 -41.42
CA THR A 19 -17.92 -24.58 -40.51
C THR A 19 -17.69 -24.95 -39.06
N GLY A 20 -17.88 -26.20 -38.67
CA GLY A 20 -17.55 -26.70 -37.33
C GLY A 20 -16.06 -26.62 -37.00
N ALA A 21 -15.18 -26.97 -37.94
CA ALA A 21 -13.74 -26.87 -37.77
C ALA A 21 -13.23 -25.44 -37.64
N VAL A 22 -13.80 -24.51 -38.42
CA VAL A 22 -13.45 -23.08 -38.35
C VAL A 22 -13.90 -22.48 -37.01
N VAL A 23 -15.11 -22.79 -36.54
CA VAL A 23 -15.60 -22.33 -35.22
C VAL A 23 -14.77 -22.94 -34.11
N TYR A 24 -14.40 -24.21 -34.18
CA TYR A 24 -13.56 -24.85 -33.19
C TYR A 24 -12.14 -24.29 -33.18
N ALA A 25 -11.54 -24.01 -34.33
CA ALA A 25 -10.25 -23.34 -34.46
C ALA A 25 -10.30 -21.91 -33.91
N TYR A 26 -11.38 -21.17 -34.17
CA TYR A 26 -11.60 -19.82 -33.63
C TYR A 26 -11.76 -19.85 -32.10
N LEU A 27 -12.43 -20.87 -31.55
CA LEU A 27 -12.58 -21.05 -30.09
C LEU A 27 -11.29 -21.52 -29.41
N ILE A 28 -10.41 -22.26 -30.13
CA ILE A 28 -9.10 -22.69 -29.59
C ILE A 28 -8.03 -21.60 -29.72
N ASP A 29 -8.14 -20.72 -30.71
CA ASP A 29 -7.22 -19.59 -30.87
C ASP A 29 -7.60 -18.38 -29.97
N TYR A 30 -8.72 -18.50 -29.23
CA TYR A 30 -8.89 -17.76 -27.99
C TYR A 30 -7.94 -18.38 -26.96
N LYS A 31 -6.65 -18.24 -27.18
CA LYS A 31 -5.70 -18.22 -26.08
C LYS A 31 -6.25 -17.12 -25.18
N GLU A 32 -6.88 -17.56 -24.10
CA GLU A 32 -6.92 -16.81 -22.89
C GLU A 32 -5.47 -16.41 -22.63
N VAL A 33 -5.07 -15.22 -23.10
CA VAL A 33 -4.01 -14.48 -22.49
C VAL A 33 -4.62 -14.15 -21.13
N VAL A 34 -4.60 -15.13 -20.23
CA VAL A 34 -4.54 -14.86 -18.81
C VAL A 34 -3.24 -14.10 -18.72
N ASN A 35 -3.33 -12.78 -18.89
CA ASN A 35 -2.47 -11.92 -18.16
C ASN A 35 -2.73 -12.35 -16.71
N GLN A 36 -1.91 -13.26 -16.21
CA GLN A 36 -1.60 -13.27 -14.81
C GLN A 36 -0.92 -11.91 -14.62
N ILE A 37 -1.76 -10.91 -14.41
CA ILE A 37 -1.36 -9.78 -13.61
C ILE A 37 -1.15 -10.48 -12.26
N GLU A 38 0.07 -10.95 -12.01
CA GLU A 38 0.55 -11.10 -10.66
C GLU A 38 0.43 -9.69 -10.11
N ILE A 39 -0.66 -9.46 -9.40
CA ILE A 39 -0.78 -8.29 -8.53
C ILE A 39 0.31 -8.57 -7.52
N ALA A 40 1.47 -7.96 -7.74
CA ALA A 40 2.54 -8.01 -6.77
C ALA A 40 1.94 -7.47 -5.48
N GLU A 41 1.83 -8.35 -4.50
CA GLU A 41 1.20 -8.04 -3.23
C GLU A 41 2.06 -6.96 -2.57
N ASN A 42 1.50 -5.78 -2.34
CA ASN A 42 2.18 -4.74 -1.58
C ASN A 42 2.34 -5.27 -0.16
N LYS A 43 3.58 -5.60 0.21
CA LYS A 43 3.94 -6.03 1.56
C LYS A 43 4.80 -4.95 2.16
N THR A 44 4.21 -4.19 3.06
CA THR A 44 4.93 -3.23 3.87
C THR A 44 4.65 -3.52 5.34
N HIS A 45 5.57 -3.15 6.21
CA HIS A 45 5.33 -3.18 7.65
C HIS A 45 6.04 -2.02 8.34
N ILE A 46 5.52 -1.66 9.51
CA ILE A 46 6.12 -0.65 10.35
C ILE A 46 7.21 -1.29 11.20
N GLU A 47 8.45 -0.84 11.02
CA GLU A 47 9.54 -1.10 11.95
C GLU A 47 9.65 0.06 12.93
N GLU A 48 9.87 -0.28 14.19
CA GLU A 48 9.92 0.71 15.24
C GLU A 48 11.07 0.45 16.22
N GLU A 49 11.94 1.45 16.39
CA GLU A 49 12.87 1.49 17.51
C GLU A 49 12.20 2.28 18.65
N PHE A 50 11.70 1.57 19.66
CA PHE A 50 10.98 2.15 20.78
C PHE A 50 11.54 1.65 22.12
N GLU A 51 11.84 2.61 23.00
CA GLU A 51 12.29 2.35 24.36
C GLU A 51 11.28 3.01 25.34
N PRO A 52 10.23 2.26 25.75
CA PRO A 52 9.23 2.81 26.67
C PRO A 52 9.86 3.10 28.04
N PRO A 53 9.64 4.28 28.61
CA PRO A 53 10.09 4.56 29.97
C PRO A 53 9.21 3.80 30.98
N GLU A 54 9.81 3.26 32.05
CA GLU A 54 9.05 2.65 33.15
C GLU A 54 8.07 3.63 33.79
N LYS A 55 8.46 4.88 33.89
CA LYS A 55 7.66 5.98 34.45
C LYS A 55 7.95 7.26 33.66
N PRO A 56 7.01 7.75 32.87
CA PRO A 56 7.19 9.01 32.14
C PRO A 56 7.31 10.17 33.12
N GLU A 57 8.15 11.14 32.76
CA GLU A 57 8.41 12.36 33.55
C GLU A 57 8.26 13.64 32.72
N PRO A 58 7.88 14.77 33.33
CA PRO A 58 7.85 16.06 32.64
C PRO A 58 9.23 16.42 32.07
N GLY A 59 9.27 16.93 30.84
CA GLY A 59 10.50 17.25 30.12
C GLY A 59 11.21 16.04 29.49
N GLN A 60 10.70 14.84 29.70
CA GLN A 60 11.34 13.62 29.17
C GLN A 60 11.26 13.55 27.64
N VAL A 61 12.37 13.16 27.02
CA VAL A 61 12.46 12.76 25.61
C VAL A 61 12.39 11.26 25.53
N ILE A 62 11.35 10.75 24.87
CA ILE A 62 11.12 9.32 24.65
C ILE A 62 11.49 9.00 23.22
N LYS A 63 12.45 8.09 23.04
CA LYS A 63 12.88 7.64 21.71
C LYS A 63 11.81 6.75 21.12
N LYS A 64 11.31 7.12 19.93
CA LYS A 64 10.36 6.34 19.14
C LYS A 64 10.56 6.71 17.69
N LYS A 65 11.01 5.74 16.88
CA LYS A 65 11.45 5.95 15.50
C LYS A 65 10.74 5.00 14.54
N PRO A 66 9.48 5.25 14.22
CA PRO A 66 8.78 4.44 13.23
C PRO A 66 9.30 4.74 11.83
N ARG A 67 9.49 3.69 11.04
CA ARG A 67 9.77 3.71 9.61
C ARG A 67 9.00 2.59 8.92
N ILE A 68 8.83 2.68 7.63
CA ILE A 68 8.10 1.69 6.84
C ILE A 68 9.10 0.93 5.97
N GLN A 69 9.13 -0.39 6.10
CA GLN A 69 9.91 -1.28 5.26
C GLN A 69 9.07 -1.81 4.12
N ASN A 70 9.64 -1.85 2.92
CA ASN A 70 9.03 -2.46 1.76
C ASN A 70 9.54 -3.91 1.58
N ASP A 71 8.74 -4.88 1.97
CA ASP A 71 9.01 -6.32 1.80
C ASP A 71 8.51 -6.88 0.46
N SER A 72 7.90 -6.04 -0.37
CA SER A 72 7.44 -6.44 -1.70
C SER A 72 8.59 -6.51 -2.71
N GLU A 73 8.33 -7.12 -3.85
CA GLU A 73 9.29 -7.21 -4.96
C GLU A 73 9.25 -5.99 -5.90
N ILE A 74 8.39 -5.02 -5.62
CA ILE A 74 8.17 -3.84 -6.44
C ILE A 74 8.38 -2.55 -5.66
N PRO A 75 8.78 -1.43 -6.31
CA PRO A 75 8.79 -0.13 -5.68
C PRO A 75 7.38 0.32 -5.29
N VAL A 76 7.26 0.95 -4.12
CA VAL A 76 5.99 1.47 -3.61
C VAL A 76 6.11 2.95 -3.24
N TYR A 77 4.98 3.65 -3.26
CA TYR A 77 4.78 4.89 -2.52
C TYR A 77 4.07 4.58 -1.21
N VAL A 78 4.38 5.35 -0.18
CA VAL A 78 3.87 5.15 1.18
C VAL A 78 3.31 6.46 1.71
N ARG A 79 2.17 6.38 2.43
CA ARG A 79 1.66 7.45 3.27
C ARG A 79 1.35 6.91 4.67
N VAL A 80 1.42 7.75 5.66
CA VAL A 80 1.11 7.39 7.04
C VAL A 80 0.16 8.39 7.68
N TRP A 81 -0.70 7.89 8.55
CA TRP A 81 -1.49 8.69 9.46
C TRP A 81 -0.97 8.50 10.89
N VAL A 82 -0.82 9.59 11.63
CA VAL A 82 -0.23 9.56 12.97
C VAL A 82 -1.19 10.21 13.96
N ALA A 83 -1.46 9.52 15.07
CA ALA A 83 -2.32 10.05 16.12
C ALA A 83 -1.86 9.63 17.52
N PHE A 84 -2.23 10.41 18.51
CA PHE A 84 -2.16 10.02 19.91
C PHE A 84 -3.39 9.18 20.26
N SER A 85 -3.21 8.11 21.04
CA SER A 85 -4.31 7.28 21.54
C SER A 85 -5.21 8.01 22.56
N ASP A 86 -4.73 9.09 23.17
CA ASP A 86 -5.47 9.94 24.12
C ASP A 86 -5.22 11.41 23.81
N SER A 87 -6.29 12.18 23.65
CA SER A 87 -6.21 13.61 23.34
C SER A 87 -5.52 14.43 24.45
N ARG A 88 -5.64 14.02 25.72
CA ARG A 88 -4.96 14.65 26.85
C ARG A 88 -3.44 14.46 26.74
N ALA A 89 -2.99 13.30 26.26
CA ALA A 89 -1.58 13.06 26.01
C ALA A 89 -1.03 13.97 24.91
N MET A 90 -1.82 14.21 23.86
CA MET A 90 -1.44 15.18 22.81
C MET A 90 -1.24 16.60 23.39
N GLU A 91 -2.08 17.01 24.35
CA GLU A 91 -1.92 18.31 25.04
C GLU A 91 -0.69 18.33 25.96
N GLN A 92 -0.26 17.20 26.48
CA GLN A 92 0.89 17.03 27.40
C GLN A 92 2.23 16.89 26.68
N CYS A 93 2.23 16.63 25.38
CA CYS A 93 3.43 16.50 24.58
C CYS A 93 3.68 17.74 23.71
N GLU A 94 4.94 17.97 23.38
CA GLU A 94 5.29 18.89 22.30
C GLU A 94 4.78 18.34 20.97
N PRO A 95 4.49 19.19 19.98
CA PRO A 95 4.13 18.72 18.65
C PRO A 95 5.20 17.76 18.10
N LEU A 96 4.75 16.65 17.49
CA LEU A 96 5.67 15.70 16.86
C LEU A 96 6.45 16.39 15.74
N ARG A 97 7.77 16.23 15.78
CA ARG A 97 8.66 16.74 14.74
C ARG A 97 8.76 15.71 13.63
N ILE A 98 7.85 15.83 12.66
CA ILE A 98 7.86 14.94 11.49
C ILE A 98 9.10 15.24 10.64
N ASN A 99 9.74 14.18 10.15
CA ASN A 99 10.91 14.28 9.30
C ASN A 99 10.55 14.97 7.97
N ALA A 100 11.46 15.79 7.45
CA ALA A 100 11.25 16.59 6.23
C ALA A 100 10.99 15.76 4.95
N SER A 101 11.28 14.46 4.98
CA SER A 101 10.95 13.54 3.88
C SER A 101 9.46 13.18 3.81
N TRP A 102 8.67 13.57 4.80
CA TRP A 102 7.25 13.34 4.91
C TRP A 102 6.49 14.66 4.86
N ILE A 103 5.54 14.79 3.95
CA ILE A 103 4.75 16.02 3.75
C ILE A 103 3.30 15.73 4.10
N LEU A 104 2.74 16.57 5.00
CA LEU A 104 1.31 16.51 5.35
C LEU A 104 0.47 17.04 4.19
N ASP A 105 -0.50 16.26 3.76
CA ASP A 105 -1.50 16.69 2.79
C ASP A 105 -2.85 17.01 3.46
N SER A 106 -3.76 17.52 2.66
CA SER A 106 -5.10 18.00 3.09
C SER A 106 -6.02 16.86 3.59
N ASP A 107 -5.74 15.60 3.25
CA ASP A 107 -6.42 14.40 3.75
C ASP A 107 -5.99 13.96 5.14
N GLY A 108 -4.97 14.61 5.71
CA GLY A 108 -4.43 14.32 7.05
C GLY A 108 -3.35 13.25 7.07
N TYR A 109 -2.94 12.73 5.93
CA TYR A 109 -1.83 11.81 5.81
C TYR A 109 -0.51 12.54 5.55
N TYR A 110 0.59 11.96 6.01
CA TYR A 110 1.94 12.33 5.64
C TYR A 110 2.42 11.44 4.51
N TYR A 111 2.79 12.03 3.39
CA TYR A 111 3.27 11.34 2.19
C TYR A 111 4.79 11.30 2.16
N TYR A 112 5.37 10.11 2.02
CA TYR A 112 6.80 9.96 1.82
C TYR A 112 7.17 10.38 0.39
N GLN A 113 8.10 11.31 0.26
CA GLN A 113 8.40 11.98 -1.01
C GLN A 113 9.26 11.17 -1.98
N LYS A 114 9.68 9.97 -1.60
CA LYS A 114 10.51 9.09 -2.42
C LYS A 114 9.83 7.75 -2.63
N LYS A 115 10.16 7.06 -3.72
CA LYS A 115 9.81 5.65 -3.90
C LYS A 115 10.60 4.80 -2.91
N VAL A 116 9.93 3.87 -2.25
CA VAL A 116 10.57 2.87 -1.38
C VAL A 116 10.86 1.65 -2.24
N LEU A 117 12.13 1.36 -2.46
CA LEU A 117 12.55 0.22 -3.28
C LEU A 117 12.37 -1.10 -2.52
N PRO A 118 12.28 -2.25 -3.22
CA PRO A 118 12.26 -3.56 -2.59
C PRO A 118 13.38 -3.75 -1.56
N GLY A 119 13.02 -4.23 -0.37
CA GLY A 119 13.97 -4.50 0.72
C GLY A 119 14.60 -3.26 1.36
N THR A 120 14.05 -2.05 1.11
CA THR A 120 14.53 -0.81 1.73
C THR A 120 13.47 -0.18 2.62
N ASP A 121 13.92 0.72 3.50
CA ASP A 121 13.08 1.46 4.43
C ASP A 121 12.87 2.91 3.98
N THR A 122 11.80 3.52 4.49
CA THR A 122 11.66 4.98 4.47
C THR A 122 12.64 5.63 5.47
N ASP A 123 12.82 6.94 5.38
CA ASP A 123 13.30 7.71 6.52
C ASP A 123 12.30 7.57 7.68
N THR A 124 12.74 7.76 8.94
CA THR A 124 11.84 7.73 10.09
C THR A 124 10.73 8.78 9.95
N VAL A 125 9.52 8.45 10.40
CA VAL A 125 8.40 9.41 10.39
C VAL A 125 8.70 10.54 11.38
N PHE A 126 9.16 10.19 12.57
CA PHE A 126 9.69 11.08 13.62
C PHE A 126 10.69 10.29 14.47
N ASP A 127 11.47 10.98 15.31
CA ASP A 127 12.51 10.34 16.10
C ASP A 127 12.19 10.26 17.59
N ASN A 128 11.42 11.20 18.10
CA ASN A 128 11.18 11.33 19.53
C ASN A 128 9.79 11.89 19.83
N ILE A 129 9.31 11.54 21.01
CA ILE A 129 8.18 12.20 21.68
C ILE A 129 8.75 13.00 22.85
N VAL A 130 8.34 14.24 23.02
CA VAL A 130 8.81 15.10 24.10
C VAL A 130 7.63 15.46 24.99
N ILE A 131 7.71 15.07 26.26
CA ILE A 131 6.72 15.50 27.28
C ILE A 131 7.04 16.94 27.67
N LYS A 132 6.04 17.82 27.71
CA LYS A 132 6.23 19.21 28.11
C LYS A 132 6.73 19.31 29.55
N GLU A 133 7.65 20.23 29.81
CA GLU A 133 8.22 20.45 31.15
C GLU A 133 7.21 20.97 32.18
N ASN A 134 6.19 21.73 31.73
CA ASN A 134 5.19 22.35 32.59
C ASN A 134 4.04 21.45 33.01
N VAL A 135 4.02 20.19 32.57
CA VAL A 135 3.03 19.19 32.98
C VAL A 135 3.39 18.67 34.38
N LYS A 136 2.40 18.54 35.27
CA LYS A 136 2.64 17.93 36.57
C LYS A 136 2.70 16.42 36.44
N LYS A 137 3.67 15.77 37.08
CA LYS A 137 3.86 14.32 37.03
C LYS A 137 2.60 13.52 37.36
N GLN A 138 1.81 13.98 38.33
CA GLN A 138 0.56 13.34 38.76
C GLN A 138 -0.57 13.41 37.73
N ASP A 139 -0.47 14.35 36.78
CA ASP A 139 -1.49 14.58 35.75
C ASP A 139 -1.14 13.87 34.43
N LEU A 140 0.08 13.27 34.33
CA LEU A 140 0.48 12.49 33.17
C LEU A 140 -0.43 11.30 32.95
N VAL A 141 -0.93 11.15 31.71
CA VAL A 141 -1.73 10.01 31.30
C VAL A 141 -0.90 9.04 30.44
N PRO A 142 -1.08 7.74 30.59
CA PRO A 142 -0.48 6.77 29.68
C PRO A 142 -1.05 6.94 28.27
N PHE A 143 -0.22 6.78 27.25
CA PHE A 143 -0.64 6.89 25.86
C PHE A 143 0.26 6.08 24.94
N ASP A 144 -0.25 5.84 23.73
CA ASP A 144 0.48 5.33 22.59
C ASP A 144 0.42 6.35 21.44
N ILE A 145 1.43 6.32 20.58
CA ILE A 145 1.36 6.97 19.27
C ILE A 145 1.00 5.89 18.26
N LEU A 146 -0.14 6.06 17.64
CA LEU A 146 -0.62 5.19 16.58
C LEU A 146 -0.06 5.68 15.26
N VAL A 147 0.60 4.79 14.53
CA VAL A 147 1.03 5.03 13.16
C VAL A 147 0.28 4.02 12.30
N TYR A 148 -0.51 4.50 11.37
CA TYR A 148 -1.18 3.69 10.37
C TYR A 148 -0.53 3.95 9.03
N GLU A 149 -0.17 2.91 8.29
CA GLU A 149 0.52 3.00 7.02
C GLU A 149 -0.34 2.47 5.88
N GLU A 150 -0.19 3.08 4.72
CA GLU A 150 -0.73 2.59 3.46
C GLU A 150 0.36 2.64 2.39
N ALA A 151 0.41 1.61 1.57
CA ALA A 151 1.34 1.52 0.45
C ALA A 151 0.62 1.24 -0.85
N ILE A 152 1.11 1.81 -1.94
CA ILE A 152 0.62 1.58 -3.29
C ILE A 152 1.82 1.39 -4.23
N GLN A 153 1.67 0.53 -5.24
CA GLN A 153 2.70 0.35 -6.25
C GLN A 153 3.05 1.69 -6.91
N ALA A 154 4.35 1.94 -7.10
CA ALA A 154 4.86 3.21 -7.62
C ALA A 154 4.96 3.27 -9.15
N GLU A 155 4.75 2.15 -9.84
CA GLU A 155 4.83 2.11 -11.29
C GLU A 155 3.62 2.82 -11.93
N GLY A 156 3.90 3.67 -12.93
CA GLY A 156 2.87 4.45 -13.62
C GLY A 156 2.56 5.80 -12.98
N PHE A 157 3.11 6.12 -11.80
CA PHE A 157 2.88 7.38 -11.10
C PHE A 157 4.15 8.20 -10.93
N ALA A 158 4.01 9.53 -11.01
CA ALA A 158 5.13 10.45 -10.86
C ALA A 158 5.39 10.82 -9.38
N SER A 159 4.37 10.77 -8.53
CA SER A 159 4.47 11.08 -7.10
C SER A 159 3.55 10.20 -6.25
N ALA A 160 3.74 10.24 -4.92
CA ALA A 160 2.88 9.56 -3.97
C ALA A 160 1.46 10.13 -4.00
N GLU A 161 1.31 11.45 -4.05
CA GLU A 161 0.01 12.12 -4.11
C GLU A 161 -0.80 11.69 -5.34
N GLU A 162 -0.12 11.57 -6.51
CA GLU A 162 -0.77 11.08 -7.72
C GLU A 162 -1.24 9.63 -7.58
N ALA A 163 -0.40 8.78 -6.98
CA ALA A 163 -0.71 7.36 -6.81
C ALA A 163 -1.92 7.13 -5.91
N PHE A 164 -2.06 7.90 -4.83
CA PHE A 164 -3.16 7.79 -3.88
C PHE A 164 -4.41 8.61 -4.26
N ALA A 165 -4.34 9.52 -5.24
CA ALA A 165 -5.47 10.36 -5.65
C ALA A 165 -6.67 9.57 -6.22
N GLY A 166 -6.50 8.30 -6.57
CA GLY A 166 -7.53 7.42 -7.13
C GLY A 166 -8.20 6.48 -6.12
N MET A 167 -7.85 6.58 -4.83
CA MET A 167 -8.39 5.72 -3.76
C MET A 167 -9.56 6.39 -2.99
#